data_e68510c97d789a168cc6506fb35959b8
#
_entry.id   e68510c97d789a168cc6506fb35959b8
#
_cell.length_a   1.000
_cell.length_b   1.000
_cell.length_c   1.000
_cell.angle_alpha   90.00
_cell.angle_beta   90.00
_cell.angle_gamma   90.00
#
_symmetry.space_group_name_H-M   'P 1'
#
loop_
_entity.id
_entity.type
_entity.pdbx_description
1 polymer ?
#
loop_
_entity_poly.entity_id
_entity_poly.type
_entity_poly.pdbx_seq_one_letter_code
_entity_poly.pdbx_strand_id
1 'polypeptide(L)'
;MSNMTPFEIRLDLLKMAKEMLEQDYYAQRERISNEWSTKVDIAKINGGEIPAHPGFPPYPSETDIISKAQTLNGFVSQIPQQTETKIKKSNS
;
A
#
# COMPACT_ATOMS: atom_id res chain seq x y z
N MET A 1 11.93 17.07 20.61
CA MET A 1 11.81 16.03 19.83
C MET A 1 12.19 14.74 20.47
N SER A 2 11.33 13.89 20.46
CA SER A 2 11.62 12.65 21.11
C SER A 2 12.52 11.80 20.23
N ASN A 3 13.28 11.00 20.88
CA ASN A 3 14.17 10.09 20.20
C ASN A 3 13.54 8.72 20.19
N MET A 4 13.16 8.29 19.04
CA MET A 4 12.58 6.98 18.92
C MET A 4 13.68 5.93 18.88
N THR A 5 13.43 4.84 19.58
CA THR A 5 14.35 3.72 19.51
C THR A 5 14.21 3.04 18.17
N PRO A 6 15.21 2.27 17.76
CA PRO A 6 15.07 1.48 16.52
C PRO A 6 13.85 0.57 16.54
N PHE A 7 13.51 0.05 17.71
CA PHE A 7 12.31 -0.78 17.82
C PHE A 7 11.06 0.00 17.53
N GLU A 8 10.96 1.21 18.07
CA GLU A 8 9.79 2.05 17.86
C GLU A 8 9.66 2.46 16.40
N ILE A 9 10.78 2.76 15.76
CA ILE A 9 10.78 3.12 14.36
C ILE A 9 10.26 1.97 13.51
N ARG A 10 10.72 0.76 13.80
CA ARG A 10 10.26 -0.41 13.07
C ARG A 10 8.77 -0.65 13.27
N LEU A 11 8.31 -0.45 14.51
CA LEU A 11 6.90 -0.65 14.80
C LEU A 11 6.04 0.35 14.04
N ASP A 12 6.48 1.60 13.99
CA ASP A 12 5.77 2.62 13.24
C ASP A 12 5.73 2.29 11.75
N LEU A 13 6.84 1.79 11.22
CA LEU A 13 6.88 1.41 9.83
C LEU A 13 5.94 0.25 9.52
N LEU A 14 5.84 -0.70 10.44
CA LEU A 14 4.91 -1.80 10.26
C LEU A 14 3.47 -1.32 10.25
N LYS A 15 3.14 -0.41 11.14
CA LYS A 15 1.80 0.16 11.19
C LYS A 15 1.48 0.92 9.90
N MET A 16 2.44 1.71 9.46
CA MET A 16 2.27 2.48 8.23
C MET A 16 2.11 1.58 7.03
N ALA A 17 2.94 0.54 6.95
CA ALA A 17 2.86 -0.42 5.87
C ALA A 17 1.50 -1.11 5.84
N LYS A 18 1.01 -1.51 7.02
CA LYS A 18 -0.28 -2.17 7.11
C LYS A 18 -1.38 -1.26 6.62
N GLU A 19 -1.37 -0.01 7.06
CA GLU A 19 -2.38 0.94 6.63
C GLU A 19 -2.37 1.18 5.13
N MET A 20 -1.18 1.34 4.57
CA MET A 20 -1.07 1.57 3.14
C MET A 20 -1.60 0.39 2.33
N LEU A 21 -1.24 -0.82 2.75
CA LEU A 21 -1.69 -2.00 2.05
C LEU A 21 -3.18 -2.21 2.20
N GLU A 22 -3.73 -1.91 3.37
CA GLU A 22 -5.16 -2.05 3.59
C GLU A 22 -5.94 -1.05 2.76
N GLN A 23 -5.47 0.19 2.70
CA GLN A 23 -6.15 1.19 1.89
C GLN A 23 -6.17 0.79 0.42
N ASP A 24 -5.04 0.29 -0.06
CA ASP A 24 -4.95 -0.17 -1.43
C ASP A 24 -5.88 -1.37 -1.66
N TYR A 25 -5.92 -2.28 -0.71
CA TYR A 25 -6.77 -3.45 -0.80
C TYR A 25 -8.24 -3.06 -0.91
N TYR A 26 -8.69 -2.16 -0.05
CA TYR A 26 -10.10 -1.77 -0.07
C TYR A 26 -10.43 -0.96 -1.31
N ALA A 27 -9.50 -0.15 -1.79
CA ALA A 27 -9.71 0.57 -3.04
C ALA A 27 -9.87 -0.39 -4.21
N GLN A 28 -9.05 -1.45 -4.24
CA GLN A 28 -9.16 -2.44 -5.29
C GLN A 28 -10.49 -3.19 -5.22
N ARG A 29 -10.91 -3.52 -4.00
CA ARG A 29 -12.19 -4.20 -3.84
C ARG A 29 -13.34 -3.35 -4.36
N GLU A 30 -13.31 -2.08 -4.05
CA GLU A 30 -14.36 -1.19 -4.48
C GLU A 30 -14.38 -1.07 -6.00
N ARG A 31 -13.21 -0.95 -6.60
CA ARG A 31 -13.13 -0.86 -8.05
C ARG A 31 -13.67 -2.13 -8.71
N ILE A 32 -13.28 -3.29 -8.19
CA ILE A 32 -13.75 -4.55 -8.73
C ILE A 32 -15.26 -4.66 -8.62
N SER A 33 -15.81 -4.29 -7.47
CA SER A 33 -17.26 -4.33 -7.28
C SER A 33 -17.99 -3.42 -8.26
N ASN A 34 -17.47 -2.22 -8.43
CA ASN A 34 -18.10 -1.25 -9.30
C ASN A 34 -18.05 -1.69 -10.77
N GLU A 35 -16.90 -2.22 -11.17
CA GLU A 35 -16.76 -2.70 -12.55
C GLU A 35 -17.68 -3.88 -12.81
N TRP A 36 -17.78 -4.78 -11.86
CA TRP A 36 -18.65 -5.93 -12.03
C TRP A 36 -20.10 -5.52 -12.07
N SER A 37 -20.51 -4.59 -11.18
CA SER A 37 -21.88 -4.08 -11.19
C SER A 37 -22.25 -3.46 -12.53
N THR A 38 -21.31 -2.71 -13.10
CA THR A 38 -21.54 -2.10 -14.41
C THR A 38 -21.74 -3.17 -15.47
N LYS A 39 -20.91 -4.21 -15.44
CA LYS A 39 -21.04 -5.29 -16.40
C LYS A 39 -22.36 -6.04 -16.25
N VAL A 40 -22.80 -6.23 -15.02
CA VAL A 40 -24.08 -6.87 -14.75
C VAL A 40 -25.22 -6.02 -15.32
N ASP A 41 -25.17 -4.72 -15.08
CA ASP A 41 -26.21 -3.84 -15.57
C ASP A 41 -26.28 -3.86 -17.10
N ILE A 42 -25.14 -3.82 -17.75
CA ILE A 42 -25.07 -3.87 -19.21
C ILE A 42 -25.63 -5.19 -19.71
N ALA A 43 -25.27 -6.29 -19.06
CA ALA A 43 -25.76 -7.59 -19.46
C ALA A 43 -27.27 -7.68 -19.34
N LYS A 44 -27.83 -7.10 -18.27
CA LYS A 44 -29.27 -7.12 -18.08
C LYS A 44 -30.00 -6.32 -19.18
N ILE A 45 -29.45 -5.18 -19.52
CA ILE A 45 -30.02 -4.33 -20.54
C ILE A 45 -30.01 -5.04 -21.90
N ASN A 46 -28.91 -5.72 -22.21
CA ASN A 46 -28.75 -6.38 -23.48
C ASN A 46 -29.36 -7.78 -23.52
N GLY A 47 -29.89 -8.26 -22.42
CA GLY A 47 -30.42 -9.61 -22.36
C GLY A 47 -29.39 -10.71 -22.42
N GLY A 48 -28.15 -10.38 -22.12
CA GLY A 48 -27.07 -11.35 -22.15
C GLY A 48 -26.90 -12.06 -20.82
N GLU A 49 -25.92 -12.93 -20.79
CA GLU A 49 -25.58 -13.63 -19.58
C GLU A 49 -24.94 -12.71 -18.56
N ILE A 50 -25.31 -12.88 -17.30
CA ILE A 50 -24.70 -12.10 -16.24
C ILE A 50 -23.31 -12.67 -15.97
N PRO A 51 -22.27 -11.82 -16.03
CA PRO A 51 -20.91 -12.31 -15.81
C PRO A 51 -20.69 -12.74 -14.38
N ALA A 52 -19.81 -13.71 -14.18
CA ALA A 52 -19.45 -14.15 -12.85
C ALA A 52 -18.60 -13.09 -12.18
N HIS A 53 -18.74 -13.00 -10.86
CA HIS A 53 -17.90 -12.08 -10.08
C HIS A 53 -16.45 -12.54 -10.17
N PRO A 54 -15.52 -11.63 -10.46
CA PRO A 54 -14.12 -12.04 -10.63
C PRO A 54 -13.41 -12.39 -9.33
N GLY A 55 -14.01 -12.07 -8.19
CA GLY A 55 -13.36 -12.29 -6.93
C GLY A 55 -12.53 -11.09 -6.51
N PHE A 56 -12.12 -11.08 -5.26
CA PHE A 56 -11.32 -9.98 -4.73
C PHE A 56 -9.87 -10.44 -4.54
N PRO A 57 -8.92 -9.48 -4.54
CA PRO A 57 -7.55 -9.84 -4.28
C PRO A 57 -7.41 -10.34 -2.84
N PRO A 58 -6.36 -11.11 -2.55
CA PRO A 58 -6.17 -11.57 -1.18
C PRO A 58 -5.84 -10.40 -0.26
N TYR A 59 -6.28 -10.53 0.98
CA TYR A 59 -5.94 -9.54 1.99
C TYR A 59 -4.44 -9.58 2.23
N PRO A 60 -3.80 -8.43 2.51
CA PRO A 60 -2.35 -8.40 2.70
C PRO A 60 -1.91 -9.36 3.80
N SER A 61 -0.89 -10.14 3.52
CA SER A 61 -0.34 -11.08 4.48
C SER A 61 0.70 -10.40 5.35
N GLU A 62 1.12 -11.12 6.39
CA GLU A 62 2.20 -10.62 7.23
C GLU A 62 3.46 -10.40 6.43
N THR A 63 3.74 -11.32 5.50
CA THR A 63 4.91 -11.19 4.65
C THR A 63 4.83 -9.91 3.81
N ASP A 64 3.65 -9.63 3.28
CA ASP A 64 3.46 -8.40 2.49
C ASP A 64 3.72 -7.17 3.33
N ILE A 65 3.20 -7.17 4.55
CA ILE A 65 3.37 -6.03 5.45
C ILE A 65 4.84 -5.84 5.80
N ILE A 66 5.53 -6.92 6.09
CA ILE A 66 6.95 -6.85 6.42
C ILE A 66 7.77 -6.35 5.24
N SER A 67 7.49 -6.86 4.05
CA SER A 67 8.16 -6.41 2.85
C SER A 67 7.94 -4.93 2.61
N LYS A 68 6.72 -4.48 2.77
CA LYS A 68 6.40 -3.07 2.58
C LYS A 68 7.12 -2.21 3.59
N ALA A 69 7.15 -2.66 4.84
CA ALA A 69 7.84 -1.92 5.89
C ALA A 69 9.34 -1.82 5.60
N GLN A 70 9.92 -2.89 5.08
CA GLN A 70 11.34 -2.86 4.72
C GLN A 70 11.60 -1.86 3.60
N THR A 71 10.72 -1.81 2.63
CA THR A 71 10.84 -0.85 1.55
C THR A 71 10.77 0.58 2.09
N LEU A 72 9.81 0.84 2.97
CA LEU A 72 9.66 2.15 3.56
C LEU A 72 10.87 2.53 4.39
N ASN A 73 11.41 1.57 5.12
CA ASN A 73 12.59 1.83 5.93
C ASN A 73 13.77 2.21 5.06
N GLY A 74 13.94 1.52 3.94
CA GLY A 74 15.02 1.87 3.03
C GLY A 74 14.88 3.27 2.50
N PHE A 75 13.68 3.65 2.14
CA PHE A 75 13.43 4.98 1.62
C PHE A 75 13.70 6.05 2.68
N VAL A 76 13.17 5.84 3.87
CA VAL A 76 13.35 6.80 4.96
C VAL A 76 14.81 6.93 5.34
N SER A 77 15.52 5.83 5.37
CA SER A 77 16.94 5.85 5.74
C SER A 77 17.77 6.63 4.74
N GLN A 78 17.44 6.55 3.48
CA GLN A 78 18.22 7.22 2.46
C GLN A 78 18.04 8.72 2.48
N ILE A 79 16.82 9.17 2.67
CA ILE A 79 16.54 10.59 2.60
C ILE A 79 17.34 11.42 3.59
N PRO A 80 17.34 11.09 4.88
CA PRO A 80 18.10 11.88 5.84
C PRO A 80 19.59 11.87 5.55
N GLN A 81 20.12 10.74 5.16
CA GLN A 81 21.52 10.66 4.85
C GLN A 81 21.91 11.53 3.70
N GLN A 82 21.12 11.52 2.66
CA GLN A 82 21.40 12.33 1.51
C GLN A 82 21.36 13.80 1.85
N THR A 83 20.39 14.19 2.64
CA THR A 83 20.27 15.57 3.04
C THR A 83 21.47 16.02 3.86
N GLU A 84 21.84 15.26 4.83
CA GLU A 84 22.96 15.58 5.68
C GLU A 84 24.25 15.61 4.90
N THR A 85 24.42 14.66 4.05
CA THR A 85 25.63 14.60 3.26
C THR A 85 25.77 15.80 2.37
N LYS A 86 24.72 16.20 1.75
CA LYS A 86 24.76 17.35 0.91
C LYS A 86 25.12 18.59 1.67
N ILE A 87 24.53 18.75 2.82
CA ILE A 87 24.81 19.93 3.61
C ILE A 87 26.25 19.95 4.02
N LYS A 88 26.75 18.82 4.48
CA LYS A 88 28.10 18.78 4.90
C LYS A 88 29.07 18.93 3.81
N LYS A 89 28.82 18.23 2.78
CA LYS A 89 29.72 18.23 1.78
C LYS A 89 29.63 19.37 1.04
N SER A 90 28.61 19.68 1.01
CA SER A 90 28.45 20.63 0.30
C SER A 90 29.45 21.17 0.35
N ASN A 91 29.65 20.55 0.83
CA ASN A 91 30.35 20.57 0.88
C ASN A 91 30.78 19.67 0.70
N SER A 92 30.67 19.15 0.62
CA SER A 92 30.99 18.27 0.33
C SER A 92 30.74 17.75 -0.04
#